data_998b91f383aec15c93c5e67eab5186fe
#
_entry.id   998b91f383aec15c93c5e67eab5186fe
#
_cell.length_a   1.000
_cell.length_b   1.000
_cell.length_c   1.000
_cell.angle_alpha   90.00
_cell.angle_beta   90.00
_cell.angle_gamma   90.00
#
_symmetry.space_group_name_H-M   'P 1'
#
loop_
_entity.id
_entity.type
_entity.pdbx_description
1 polymer ?
#
loop_
_entity_poly.entity_id
_entity_poly.type
_entity_poly.pdbx_seq_one_letter_code
_entity_poly.pdbx_strand_id
1 'polypeptide(L)'
;ITDLVRKHGAFMLWDASHAVGAIEMDFDKNGVDLAVGCTYKYGNSGPGSPAWMYVSKRVQKELQVPIQGWFAQGDQFEMGPTFEREMETMRGFQIASPGLMAIRCVKSAFEMIEAASIKAINDKCAKGTEMMIALYDAWLAPLGFELNTSRDASERGGHISLIHPDAKEIASAMRTEINVIPDYRVPNSIRLAISPLPTSYVEVWDGFERLRDLVASKKYIGAGKGGSRVT
;
A
#
# COMPACT_ATOMS: atom_id res chain seq x y z
N ILE A 1 9.34 -7.75 15.73
CA ILE A 1 9.92 -6.38 15.67
C ILE A 1 9.30 -5.54 16.77
N THR A 2 7.97 -5.41 16.88
CA THR A 2 7.28 -4.58 17.90
C THR A 2 7.79 -4.89 19.31
N ASP A 3 7.86 -6.16 19.70
CA ASP A 3 8.35 -6.56 21.03
C ASP A 3 9.82 -6.19 21.27
N LEU A 4 10.65 -6.27 20.21
CA LEU A 4 12.05 -5.86 20.31
C LEU A 4 12.17 -4.36 20.56
N VAL A 5 11.43 -3.57 19.79
CA VAL A 5 11.41 -2.09 19.92
C VAL A 5 10.91 -1.68 21.31
N ARG A 6 9.84 -2.32 21.78
CA ARG A 6 9.26 -2.07 23.11
C ARG A 6 10.23 -2.40 24.25
N LYS A 7 11.01 -3.48 24.14
CA LYS A 7 12.05 -3.82 25.15
C LYS A 7 13.11 -2.72 25.29
N HIS A 8 13.27 -1.86 24.29
CA HIS A 8 14.16 -0.70 24.34
C HIS A 8 13.45 0.60 24.71
N GLY A 9 12.22 0.54 25.21
CA GLY A 9 11.46 1.70 25.68
C GLY A 9 10.94 2.61 24.54
N ALA A 10 10.82 2.09 23.32
CA ALA A 10 10.32 2.83 22.17
C ALA A 10 9.00 2.29 21.66
N PHE A 11 8.26 3.08 20.90
CA PHE A 11 7.06 2.67 20.18
C PHE A 11 7.39 2.25 18.75
N MET A 12 6.68 1.25 18.24
CA MET A 12 6.74 0.85 16.84
C MET A 12 5.54 1.40 16.09
N LEU A 13 5.81 2.25 15.08
CA LEU A 13 4.80 2.72 14.13
C LEU A 13 4.93 1.92 12.81
N TRP A 14 3.90 1.17 12.47
CA TRP A 14 3.82 0.43 11.22
C TRP A 14 3.16 1.26 10.11
N ASP A 15 3.81 1.37 8.96
CA ASP A 15 3.15 1.82 7.73
C ASP A 15 2.50 0.60 7.05
N ALA A 16 1.19 0.49 7.20
CA ALA A 16 0.38 -0.57 6.62
C ALA A 16 -0.35 -0.14 5.32
N SER A 17 0.15 0.90 4.64
CA SER A 17 -0.47 1.43 3.42
C SER A 17 -0.60 0.41 2.29
N HIS A 18 0.28 -0.61 2.22
CA HIS A 18 0.22 -1.68 1.24
C HIS A 18 -0.34 -3.00 1.81
N ALA A 19 -0.71 -3.00 3.08
CA ALA A 19 -1.26 -4.17 3.76
C ALA A 19 -2.79 -4.15 3.79
N VAL A 20 -3.38 -2.99 4.12
CA VAL A 20 -4.84 -2.84 4.19
C VAL A 20 -5.49 -3.16 2.85
N GLY A 21 -6.46 -4.06 2.86
CA GLY A 21 -7.15 -4.52 1.65
C GLY A 21 -6.38 -5.55 0.81
N ALA A 22 -5.20 -6.00 1.24
CA ALA A 22 -4.39 -7.00 0.54
C ALA A 22 -4.06 -8.22 1.41
N ILE A 23 -3.80 -8.02 2.68
CA ILE A 23 -3.45 -9.09 3.62
C ILE A 23 -4.31 -9.03 4.88
N GLU A 24 -4.47 -10.17 5.52
CA GLU A 24 -5.15 -10.25 6.81
C GLU A 24 -4.25 -9.67 7.92
N MET A 25 -4.81 -8.78 8.75
CA MET A 25 -4.11 -8.11 9.84
C MET A 25 -4.93 -8.18 11.12
N ASP A 26 -4.27 -8.48 12.23
CA ASP A 26 -4.84 -8.42 13.56
C ASP A 26 -3.88 -7.65 14.48
N PHE A 27 -4.09 -6.36 14.60
CA PHE A 27 -3.20 -5.49 15.36
C PHE A 27 -3.24 -5.76 16.86
N ASP A 28 -4.42 -6.02 17.42
CA ASP A 28 -4.58 -6.27 18.83
C ASP A 28 -3.91 -7.58 19.25
N LYS A 29 -4.18 -8.66 18.51
CA LYS A 29 -3.59 -9.98 18.77
C LYS A 29 -2.07 -9.96 18.62
N ASN A 30 -1.56 -9.21 17.64
CA ASN A 30 -0.13 -9.08 17.38
C ASN A 30 0.57 -8.01 18.23
N GLY A 31 -0.13 -7.39 19.17
CA GLY A 31 0.41 -6.42 20.12
C GLY A 31 1.00 -5.17 19.44
N VAL A 32 0.43 -4.75 18.31
CA VAL A 32 0.86 -3.54 17.60
C VAL A 32 0.60 -2.31 18.45
N ASP A 33 1.57 -1.39 18.51
CA ASP A 33 1.41 -0.13 19.24
C ASP A 33 0.67 0.91 18.40
N LEU A 34 1.20 1.15 17.22
CA LEU A 34 0.76 2.18 16.30
C LEU A 34 0.80 1.66 14.87
N ALA A 35 -0.19 2.02 14.06
CA ALA A 35 -0.16 1.81 12.63
C ALA A 35 -0.84 2.96 11.88
N VAL A 36 -0.37 3.22 10.67
CA VAL A 36 -0.96 4.17 9.74
C VAL A 36 -1.09 3.55 8.36
N GLY A 37 -1.96 4.09 7.54
CA GLY A 37 -2.07 3.66 6.16
C GLY A 37 -3.01 4.53 5.35
N CYS A 38 -2.96 4.36 4.04
CA CYS A 38 -3.90 4.97 3.13
C CYS A 38 -5.02 4.00 2.74
N THR A 39 -6.14 4.53 2.28
CA THR A 39 -7.29 3.73 1.85
C THR A 39 -7.40 3.61 0.32
N TYR A 40 -6.64 4.43 -0.44
CA TYR A 40 -6.77 4.52 -1.90
C TYR A 40 -6.01 3.44 -2.69
N LYS A 41 -5.06 2.72 -2.06
CA LYS A 41 -4.29 1.63 -2.71
C LYS A 41 -5.14 0.35 -2.78
N TYR A 42 -4.75 -0.71 -2.11
CA TYR A 42 -5.53 -1.96 -2.06
C TYR A 42 -6.88 -1.82 -1.35
N GLY A 43 -7.07 -0.75 -0.56
CA GLY A 43 -8.38 -0.38 -0.01
C GLY A 43 -9.38 0.12 -1.06
N ASN A 44 -8.95 0.39 -2.31
CA ASN A 44 -9.78 0.73 -3.46
C ASN A 44 -10.71 1.94 -3.28
N SER A 45 -10.44 2.84 -2.33
CA SER A 45 -11.32 3.96 -2.01
C SER A 45 -11.16 5.17 -2.94
N GLY A 46 -10.26 5.08 -3.92
CA GLY A 46 -10.01 6.12 -4.91
C GLY A 46 -9.14 7.28 -4.40
N PRO A 47 -8.69 8.14 -5.33
CA PRO A 47 -7.83 9.28 -4.99
C PRO A 47 -8.59 10.29 -4.12
N GLY A 48 -7.87 10.90 -3.17
CA GLY A 48 -8.45 11.85 -2.22
C GLY A 48 -9.18 11.22 -1.04
N SER A 49 -9.22 9.89 -0.93
CA SER A 49 -9.74 9.22 0.25
C SER A 49 -8.79 9.38 1.45
N PRO A 50 -9.33 9.40 2.69
CA PRO A 50 -8.55 9.68 3.88
C PRO A 50 -7.57 8.55 4.21
N ALA A 51 -6.47 8.92 4.85
CA ALA A 51 -5.63 7.99 5.58
C ALA A 51 -6.34 7.53 6.87
N TRP A 52 -5.86 6.44 7.45
CA TRP A 52 -6.30 5.94 8.73
C TRP A 52 -5.13 5.80 9.70
N MET A 53 -5.45 5.78 10.97
CA MET A 53 -4.51 5.53 12.05
C MET A 53 -5.13 4.53 13.04
N TYR A 54 -4.28 3.63 13.52
CA TYR A 54 -4.55 2.77 14.66
C TYR A 54 -3.62 3.15 15.81
N VAL A 55 -4.18 3.26 17.01
CA VAL A 55 -3.46 3.43 18.26
C VAL A 55 -3.99 2.41 19.25
N SER A 56 -3.14 1.53 19.75
CA SER A 56 -3.57 0.56 20.77
C SER A 56 -4.01 1.27 22.05
N LYS A 57 -5.01 0.72 22.73
CA LYS A 57 -5.49 1.28 24.01
C LYS A 57 -4.38 1.40 25.06
N ARG A 58 -3.36 0.55 24.97
CA ARG A 58 -2.21 0.55 25.85
C ARG A 58 -1.42 1.85 25.82
N VAL A 59 -1.20 2.41 24.61
CA VAL A 59 -0.39 3.63 24.43
C VAL A 59 -1.21 4.90 24.21
N GLN A 60 -2.51 4.78 24.04
CA GLN A 60 -3.41 5.88 23.69
C GLN A 60 -3.32 7.07 24.66
N LYS A 61 -3.24 6.77 25.96
CA LYS A 61 -3.15 7.80 27.01
C LYS A 61 -1.75 8.39 27.19
N GLU A 62 -0.72 7.67 26.74
CA GLU A 62 0.68 8.13 26.84
C GLU A 62 1.05 9.10 25.71
N LEU A 63 0.35 9.02 24.58
CA LEU A 63 0.65 9.84 23.41
C LEU A 63 0.15 11.27 23.58
N GLN A 64 1.04 12.23 23.27
CA GLN A 64 0.68 13.63 23.17
C GLN A 64 0.29 13.99 21.74
N VAL A 65 -0.79 14.75 21.57
CA VAL A 65 -1.23 15.25 20.27
C VAL A 65 -0.73 16.69 20.13
N PRO A 66 0.22 16.96 19.20
CA PRO A 66 0.85 18.27 19.10
C PRO A 66 -0.08 19.36 18.52
N ILE A 67 -1.13 18.95 17.81
CA ILE A 67 -2.10 19.86 17.20
C ILE A 67 -3.44 19.66 17.90
N GLN A 68 -3.87 20.66 18.64
CA GLN A 68 -5.18 20.68 19.29
C GLN A 68 -6.26 21.10 18.28
N GLY A 69 -7.37 20.37 18.28
CA GLY A 69 -8.49 20.67 17.41
C GLY A 69 -9.83 20.37 18.06
N TRP A 70 -10.83 21.14 17.73
CA TRP A 70 -12.13 21.11 18.39
C TRP A 70 -12.80 19.73 18.36
N PHE A 71 -12.50 18.90 17.32
CA PHE A 71 -13.08 17.56 17.22
C PHE A 71 -12.51 16.59 18.27
N ALA A 72 -11.26 16.81 18.71
CA ALA A 72 -10.59 16.03 19.73
C ALA A 72 -10.91 16.50 21.16
N GLN A 73 -11.61 17.62 21.35
CA GLN A 73 -12.05 18.12 22.65
C GLN A 73 -13.01 17.11 23.31
N GLY A 74 -12.94 16.94 24.61
CA GLY A 74 -13.81 16.05 25.39
C GLY A 74 -15.28 16.35 25.16
N ASP A 75 -15.69 17.59 25.42
CA ASP A 75 -16.95 18.14 24.93
C ASP A 75 -16.68 19.04 23.72
N GLN A 76 -17.07 18.61 22.53
CA GLN A 76 -16.82 19.32 21.27
C GLN A 76 -17.44 20.72 21.20
N PHE A 77 -18.48 20.97 21.96
CA PHE A 77 -19.23 22.21 21.94
C PHE A 77 -18.94 23.10 23.15
N GLU A 78 -18.07 22.68 24.03
CA GLU A 78 -17.54 23.53 25.09
C GLU A 78 -16.61 24.59 24.51
N MET A 79 -16.98 25.86 24.67
CA MET A 79 -16.22 27.02 24.20
C MET A 79 -15.34 27.61 25.31
N GLY A 80 -14.81 26.77 26.18
CA GLY A 80 -13.95 27.16 27.27
C GLY A 80 -12.53 27.58 26.84
N PRO A 81 -11.75 28.18 27.75
CA PRO A 81 -10.39 28.64 27.44
C PRO A 81 -9.34 27.52 27.46
N THR A 82 -9.73 26.31 27.87
CA THR A 82 -8.83 25.16 28.02
C THR A 82 -9.18 24.06 27.01
N PHE A 83 -8.16 23.35 26.58
CA PHE A 83 -8.32 22.16 25.75
C PHE A 83 -8.13 20.91 26.61
N GLU A 84 -9.17 20.11 26.69
CA GLU A 84 -9.17 18.80 27.36
C GLU A 84 -9.42 17.71 26.32
N ARG A 85 -8.36 17.02 25.91
CA ARG A 85 -8.44 15.98 24.88
C ARG A 85 -9.33 14.83 25.36
N GLU A 86 -10.20 14.34 24.47
CA GLU A 86 -10.88 13.06 24.66
C GLU A 86 -9.85 11.92 24.72
N MET A 87 -9.88 11.10 25.78
CA MET A 87 -8.82 10.13 26.09
C MET A 87 -9.23 8.65 25.90
N GLU A 88 -10.51 8.38 25.73
CA GLU A 88 -11.02 7.01 25.75
C GLU A 88 -11.22 6.40 24.34
N THR A 89 -11.27 7.25 23.30
CA THR A 89 -11.49 6.82 21.92
C THR A 89 -10.49 7.45 20.95
N MET A 90 -10.50 6.97 19.71
CA MET A 90 -9.68 7.54 18.63
C MET A 90 -10.10 8.95 18.22
N ARG A 91 -11.24 9.45 18.68
CA ARG A 91 -11.68 10.82 18.43
C ARG A 91 -10.69 11.84 19.01
N GLY A 92 -10.03 11.53 20.09
CA GLY A 92 -8.99 12.36 20.69
C GLY A 92 -7.76 12.62 19.80
N PHE A 93 -7.62 11.93 18.67
CA PHE A 93 -6.59 12.14 17.67
C PHE A 93 -7.10 12.84 16.41
N GLN A 94 -8.37 13.21 16.37
CA GLN A 94 -9.00 13.86 15.22
C GLN A 94 -9.06 15.37 15.41
N ILE A 95 -8.40 16.12 14.51
CA ILE A 95 -8.26 17.57 14.67
C ILE A 95 -9.56 18.31 14.33
N ALA A 96 -10.22 17.92 13.25
CA ALA A 96 -11.38 18.62 12.72
C ALA A 96 -12.41 17.67 12.11
N SER A 97 -13.52 18.21 11.62
CA SER A 97 -14.55 17.47 10.92
C SER A 97 -13.96 16.68 9.74
N PRO A 98 -14.26 15.39 9.62
CA PRO A 98 -13.78 14.59 8.51
C PRO A 98 -14.47 14.97 7.20
N GLY A 99 -13.78 14.76 6.07
CA GLY A 99 -14.34 14.92 4.73
C GLY A 99 -15.40 13.86 4.42
N LEU A 100 -16.67 14.21 4.58
CA LEU A 100 -17.79 13.27 4.51
C LEU A 100 -17.85 12.49 3.20
N MET A 101 -17.64 13.15 2.07
CA MET A 101 -17.66 12.50 0.74
C MET A 101 -16.55 11.48 0.60
N ALA A 102 -15.35 11.82 1.06
CA ALA A 102 -14.20 10.91 1.03
C ALA A 102 -14.41 9.67 1.92
N ILE A 103 -15.03 9.83 3.09
CA ILE A 103 -15.40 8.70 3.96
C ILE A 103 -16.46 7.80 3.31
N ARG A 104 -17.40 8.36 2.56
CA ARG A 104 -18.40 7.56 1.82
C ARG A 104 -17.74 6.65 0.78
N CYS A 105 -16.69 7.13 0.09
CA CYS A 105 -15.91 6.30 -0.83
C CYS A 105 -15.22 5.15 -0.08
N VAL A 106 -14.65 5.42 1.10
CA VAL A 106 -14.04 4.36 1.93
C VAL A 106 -15.09 3.32 2.33
N LYS A 107 -16.26 3.75 2.79
CA LYS A 107 -17.35 2.83 3.18
C LYS A 107 -17.69 1.87 2.03
N SER A 108 -17.97 2.39 0.85
CA SER A 108 -18.35 1.55 -0.32
C SER A 108 -17.25 0.60 -0.75
N ALA A 109 -15.98 1.04 -0.69
CA ALA A 109 -14.84 0.20 -1.05
C ALA A 109 -14.62 -0.93 -0.02
N PHE A 110 -14.78 -0.63 1.25
CA PHE A 110 -14.61 -1.63 2.31
C PHE A 110 -15.78 -2.63 2.36
N GLU A 111 -16.98 -2.22 2.00
CA GLU A 111 -18.11 -3.15 1.77
C GLU A 111 -17.80 -4.19 0.67
N MET A 112 -17.11 -3.77 -0.41
CA MET A 112 -16.64 -4.72 -1.44
C MET A 112 -15.55 -5.67 -0.91
N ILE A 113 -14.61 -5.17 -0.11
CA ILE A 113 -13.57 -6.00 0.53
C ILE A 113 -14.21 -7.01 1.47
N GLU A 114 -15.18 -6.59 2.28
CA GLU A 114 -15.92 -7.47 3.19
C GLU A 114 -16.69 -8.56 2.42
N ALA A 115 -17.38 -8.19 1.35
CA ALA A 115 -18.11 -9.12 0.50
C ALA A 115 -17.20 -10.15 -0.18
N ALA A 116 -15.99 -9.75 -0.61
CA ALA A 116 -15.01 -10.65 -1.18
C ALA A 116 -14.30 -11.53 -0.13
N SER A 117 -14.29 -11.14 1.11
CA SER A 117 -13.49 -11.56 2.26
C SER A 117 -11.99 -11.26 2.12
N ILE A 118 -11.39 -10.76 3.21
CA ILE A 118 -9.94 -10.45 3.23
C ILE A 118 -9.08 -11.70 3.03
N LYS A 119 -9.56 -12.87 3.49
CA LYS A 119 -8.88 -14.13 3.25
C LYS A 119 -8.80 -14.48 1.77
N ALA A 120 -9.90 -14.38 1.03
CA ALA A 120 -9.92 -14.66 -0.40
C ALA A 120 -9.06 -13.65 -1.19
N ILE A 121 -9.04 -12.38 -0.77
CA ILE A 121 -8.18 -11.34 -1.32
C ILE A 121 -6.71 -11.68 -1.08
N ASN A 122 -6.35 -12.07 0.14
CA ASN A 122 -4.98 -12.46 0.50
C ASN A 122 -4.52 -13.70 -0.30
N ASP A 123 -5.37 -14.71 -0.42
CA ASP A 123 -5.12 -15.90 -1.23
C ASP A 123 -4.88 -15.54 -2.71
N LYS A 124 -5.66 -14.58 -3.24
CA LYS A 124 -5.48 -14.08 -4.62
C LYS A 124 -4.18 -13.29 -4.78
N CYS A 125 -3.79 -12.47 -3.79
CA CYS A 125 -2.49 -11.79 -3.77
C CYS A 125 -1.33 -12.79 -3.81
N ALA A 126 -1.37 -13.83 -2.97
CA ALA A 126 -0.36 -14.87 -2.90
C ALA A 126 -0.21 -15.60 -4.25
N LYS A 127 -1.32 -16.10 -4.80
CA LYS A 127 -1.33 -16.82 -6.10
C LYS A 127 -0.93 -15.90 -7.27
N GLY A 128 -1.39 -14.64 -7.26
CA GLY A 128 -1.05 -13.69 -8.30
C GLY A 128 0.42 -13.33 -8.32
N THR A 129 1.02 -13.09 -7.16
CA THR A 129 2.45 -12.82 -7.06
C THR A 129 3.30 -14.07 -7.32
N GLU A 130 2.80 -15.27 -7.01
CA GLU A 130 3.45 -16.53 -7.40
C GLU A 130 3.47 -16.71 -8.92
N MET A 131 2.35 -16.44 -9.60
CA MET A 131 2.28 -16.41 -11.05
C MET A 131 3.25 -15.38 -11.65
N MET A 132 3.33 -14.17 -11.09
CA MET A 132 4.28 -13.15 -11.53
C MET A 132 5.73 -13.63 -11.41
N ILE A 133 6.07 -14.32 -10.32
CA ILE A 133 7.42 -14.89 -10.11
C ILE A 133 7.70 -16.00 -11.13
N ALA A 134 6.74 -16.87 -11.41
CA ALA A 134 6.90 -17.90 -12.43
C ALA A 134 7.11 -17.29 -13.84
N LEU A 135 6.37 -16.24 -14.17
CA LEU A 135 6.55 -15.50 -15.44
C LEU A 135 7.89 -14.75 -15.48
N TYR A 136 8.32 -14.19 -14.35
CA TYR A 136 9.67 -13.62 -14.23
C TYR A 136 10.75 -14.68 -14.53
N ASP A 137 10.67 -15.84 -13.88
CA ASP A 137 11.66 -16.93 -14.07
C ASP A 137 11.71 -17.39 -15.53
N ALA A 138 10.53 -17.55 -16.16
CA ALA A 138 10.45 -18.05 -17.52
C ALA A 138 10.83 -17.02 -18.59
N TRP A 139 10.51 -15.75 -18.39
CA TRP A 139 10.54 -14.74 -19.46
C TRP A 139 11.48 -13.57 -19.20
N LEU A 140 11.58 -13.10 -17.96
CA LEU A 140 12.27 -11.85 -17.66
C LEU A 140 13.70 -12.07 -17.11
N ALA A 141 13.93 -13.12 -16.38
CA ALA A 141 15.27 -13.45 -15.91
C ALA A 141 16.29 -13.62 -17.05
N PRO A 142 15.95 -14.31 -18.16
CA PRO A 142 16.84 -14.37 -19.34
C PRO A 142 17.08 -13.02 -20.02
N LEU A 143 16.24 -12.02 -19.75
CA LEU A 143 16.35 -10.65 -20.28
C LEU A 143 17.11 -9.69 -19.35
N GLY A 144 17.72 -10.20 -18.28
CA GLY A 144 18.57 -9.41 -17.39
C GLY A 144 17.86 -8.82 -16.17
N PHE A 145 16.63 -9.21 -15.91
CA PHE A 145 15.96 -8.84 -14.66
C PHE A 145 16.42 -9.72 -13.49
N GLU A 146 16.43 -9.13 -12.31
CA GLU A 146 16.66 -9.81 -11.03
C GLU A 146 15.42 -9.67 -10.14
N LEU A 147 15.02 -10.74 -9.45
CA LEU A 147 13.92 -10.71 -8.50
C LEU A 147 14.38 -10.14 -7.16
N ASN A 148 13.76 -9.05 -6.72
CA ASN A 148 14.00 -8.42 -5.43
C ASN A 148 12.76 -8.53 -4.51
N THR A 149 12.22 -9.74 -4.42
CA THR A 149 11.05 -10.06 -3.58
C THR A 149 11.22 -11.48 -3.06
N SER A 150 10.80 -11.73 -1.81
CA SER A 150 10.82 -13.08 -1.24
C SER A 150 9.98 -14.04 -2.08
N ARG A 151 10.49 -15.25 -2.26
CA ARG A 151 9.74 -16.35 -2.91
C ARG A 151 8.74 -17.00 -1.96
N ASP A 152 8.88 -16.77 -0.66
CA ASP A 152 7.91 -17.21 0.33
C ASP A 152 6.66 -16.32 0.31
N ALA A 153 5.50 -16.92 0.03
CA ALA A 153 4.24 -16.21 -0.02
C ALA A 153 3.82 -15.59 1.31
N SER A 154 4.33 -16.11 2.43
CA SER A 154 4.06 -15.56 3.77
C SER A 154 4.82 -14.26 4.06
N GLU A 155 5.83 -13.94 3.26
CA GLU A 155 6.69 -12.76 3.42
C GLU A 155 6.40 -11.66 2.40
N ARG A 156 5.39 -11.81 1.53
CA ARG A 156 5.06 -10.83 0.49
C ARG A 156 3.57 -10.51 0.46
N GLY A 157 3.26 -9.32 -0.05
CA GLY A 157 1.90 -8.88 -0.31
C GLY A 157 1.50 -9.02 -1.79
N GLY A 158 0.73 -8.06 -2.30
CA GLY A 158 0.16 -8.08 -3.65
C GLY A 158 1.09 -7.54 -4.76
N HIS A 159 2.40 -7.43 -4.55
CA HIS A 159 3.33 -6.93 -5.57
C HIS A 159 4.68 -7.64 -5.53
N ILE A 160 5.38 -7.59 -6.66
CA ILE A 160 6.79 -7.98 -6.77
C ILE A 160 7.64 -6.80 -7.22
N SER A 161 8.92 -6.83 -6.91
CA SER A 161 9.94 -5.86 -7.31
C SER A 161 10.98 -6.56 -8.18
N LEU A 162 11.26 -5.98 -9.32
CA LEU A 162 12.24 -6.47 -10.29
C LEU A 162 13.32 -5.42 -10.49
N ILE A 163 14.58 -5.82 -10.48
CA ILE A 163 15.73 -4.95 -10.72
C ILE A 163 16.18 -5.12 -12.17
N HIS A 164 16.50 -4.01 -12.84
CA HIS A 164 17.14 -4.00 -14.16
C HIS A 164 17.94 -2.71 -14.33
N PRO A 165 19.13 -2.75 -14.96
CA PRO A 165 19.94 -1.53 -15.20
C PRO A 165 19.16 -0.41 -15.88
N ASP A 166 18.32 -0.75 -16.85
CA ASP A 166 17.51 0.20 -17.63
C ASP A 166 16.08 0.37 -17.09
N ALA A 167 15.84 0.04 -15.83
CA ALA A 167 14.50 0.03 -15.22
C ALA A 167 13.70 1.33 -15.45
N LYS A 168 14.36 2.48 -15.44
CA LYS A 168 13.72 3.77 -15.67
C LYS A 168 13.18 3.91 -17.09
N GLU A 169 13.96 3.55 -18.10
CA GLU A 169 13.55 3.61 -19.51
C GLU A 169 12.46 2.57 -19.78
N ILE A 170 12.63 1.35 -19.26
CA ILE A 170 11.63 0.28 -19.37
C ILE A 170 10.30 0.73 -18.74
N ALA A 171 10.31 1.26 -17.52
CA ALA A 171 9.09 1.72 -16.85
C ALA A 171 8.39 2.87 -17.59
N SER A 172 9.16 3.75 -18.22
CA SER A 172 8.61 4.79 -19.10
C SER A 172 7.94 4.19 -20.33
N ALA A 173 8.64 3.30 -21.04
CA ALA A 173 8.10 2.64 -22.23
C ALA A 173 6.89 1.74 -21.92
N MET A 174 6.86 1.09 -20.76
CA MET A 174 5.70 0.30 -20.35
C MET A 174 4.41 1.13 -20.36
N ARG A 175 4.47 2.38 -19.94
CA ARG A 175 3.30 3.29 -19.91
C ARG A 175 2.90 3.74 -21.31
N THR A 176 3.89 4.18 -22.12
CA THR A 176 3.63 4.85 -23.40
C THR A 176 3.41 3.88 -24.55
N GLU A 177 4.10 2.74 -24.56
CA GLU A 177 4.11 1.82 -25.70
C GLU A 177 3.19 0.60 -25.52
N ILE A 178 3.03 0.12 -24.27
CA ILE A 178 2.34 -1.15 -24.04
C ILE A 178 1.15 -1.06 -23.05
N ASN A 179 0.79 0.13 -22.58
CA ASN A 179 -0.33 0.36 -21.63
C ASN A 179 -0.25 -0.50 -20.36
N VAL A 180 0.95 -0.70 -19.83
CA VAL A 180 1.19 -1.31 -18.51
C VAL A 180 1.75 -0.25 -17.59
N ILE A 181 1.12 -0.02 -16.46
CA ILE A 181 1.48 1.06 -15.53
C ILE A 181 2.28 0.49 -14.37
N PRO A 182 3.61 0.53 -14.43
CA PRO A 182 4.47 0.11 -13.33
C PRO A 182 4.71 1.25 -12.34
N ASP A 183 5.31 0.89 -11.20
CA ASP A 183 5.87 1.84 -10.25
C ASP A 183 7.42 1.75 -10.28
N TYR A 184 8.06 2.81 -10.79
CA TYR A 184 9.52 2.89 -10.81
C TYR A 184 10.06 3.34 -9.45
N ARG A 185 11.07 2.64 -8.95
CA ARG A 185 11.80 2.97 -7.73
C ARG A 185 13.29 3.12 -8.00
N VAL A 186 13.84 4.26 -7.60
CA VAL A 186 15.29 4.50 -7.69
C VAL A 186 16.06 3.51 -6.82
N PRO A 187 17.23 3.07 -7.24
CA PRO A 187 17.92 3.49 -8.45
C PRO A 187 17.50 2.74 -9.72
N ASN A 188 17.00 1.51 -9.64
CA ASN A 188 16.87 0.61 -10.77
C ASN A 188 15.79 -0.47 -10.61
N SER A 189 14.71 -0.17 -9.88
CA SER A 189 13.66 -1.16 -9.60
C SER A 189 12.34 -0.79 -10.27
N ILE A 190 11.66 -1.81 -10.80
CA ILE A 190 10.28 -1.77 -11.29
C ILE A 190 9.42 -2.62 -10.37
N ARG A 191 8.38 -2.03 -9.81
CA ARG A 191 7.41 -2.74 -8.99
C ARG A 191 6.14 -2.98 -9.78
N LEU A 192 5.69 -4.24 -9.81
CA LEU A 192 4.47 -4.69 -10.46
C LEU A 192 3.52 -5.26 -9.41
N ALA A 193 2.27 -4.87 -9.45
CA ALA A 193 1.27 -5.26 -8.46
C ALA A 193 0.05 -5.88 -9.13
N ILE A 194 -0.53 -6.88 -8.45
CA ILE A 194 -1.91 -7.28 -8.70
C ILE A 194 -2.81 -6.54 -7.71
N SER A 195 -3.77 -5.77 -8.23
CA SER A 195 -4.87 -5.27 -7.40
C SER A 195 -5.92 -6.38 -7.31
N PRO A 196 -6.09 -7.05 -6.16
CA PRO A 196 -6.77 -8.35 -6.15
C PRO A 196 -8.26 -8.27 -6.49
N LEU A 197 -8.92 -7.13 -6.27
CA LEU A 197 -10.33 -6.98 -6.67
C LEU A 197 -10.49 -6.79 -8.18
N PRO A 198 -9.90 -5.75 -8.81
CA PRO A 198 -10.15 -5.48 -10.23
C PRO A 198 -9.28 -6.28 -11.19
N THR A 199 -8.09 -6.76 -10.81
CA THR A 199 -7.14 -7.36 -11.75
C THR A 199 -7.33 -8.88 -11.85
N SER A 200 -7.48 -9.38 -13.06
CA SER A 200 -7.54 -10.81 -13.36
C SER A 200 -6.14 -11.41 -13.59
N TYR A 201 -6.04 -12.74 -13.52
CA TYR A 201 -4.80 -13.44 -13.86
C TYR A 201 -4.46 -13.33 -15.35
N VAL A 202 -5.46 -13.19 -16.23
CA VAL A 202 -5.25 -12.97 -17.66
C VAL A 202 -4.56 -11.62 -17.90
N GLU A 203 -5.01 -10.56 -17.22
CA GLU A 203 -4.36 -9.25 -17.32
C GLU A 203 -2.92 -9.28 -16.80
N VAL A 204 -2.64 -10.06 -15.76
CA VAL A 204 -1.25 -10.28 -15.29
C VAL A 204 -0.41 -10.95 -16.38
N TRP A 205 -0.93 -12.02 -16.98
CA TRP A 205 -0.26 -12.72 -18.08
C TRP A 205 0.03 -11.78 -19.25
N ASP A 206 -0.98 -11.10 -19.76
CA ASP A 206 -0.87 -10.17 -20.88
C ASP A 206 0.12 -9.03 -20.62
N GLY A 207 0.11 -8.50 -19.39
CA GLY A 207 1.04 -7.47 -18.97
C GLY A 207 2.50 -7.95 -18.98
N PHE A 208 2.75 -9.17 -18.51
CA PHE A 208 4.09 -9.77 -18.53
C PHE A 208 4.53 -10.16 -19.93
N GLU A 209 3.64 -10.64 -20.78
CA GLU A 209 3.92 -10.92 -22.18
C GLU A 209 4.36 -9.66 -22.91
N ARG A 210 3.59 -8.58 -22.79
CA ARG A 210 3.95 -7.27 -23.38
C ARG A 210 5.29 -6.74 -22.85
N LEU A 211 5.56 -6.89 -21.56
CA LEU A 211 6.84 -6.49 -20.96
C LEU A 211 7.99 -7.30 -21.54
N ARG A 212 7.85 -8.63 -21.66
CA ARG A 212 8.84 -9.50 -22.30
C ARG A 212 9.17 -9.01 -23.71
N ASP A 213 8.15 -8.79 -24.54
CA ASP A 213 8.30 -8.41 -25.94
C ASP A 213 8.90 -7.01 -26.09
N LEU A 214 8.52 -6.06 -25.22
CA LEU A 214 9.10 -4.74 -25.15
C LEU A 214 10.62 -4.79 -24.91
N VAL A 215 11.02 -5.59 -23.92
CA VAL A 215 12.44 -5.69 -23.52
C VAL A 215 13.24 -6.50 -24.54
N ALA A 216 12.72 -7.62 -25.02
CA ALA A 216 13.37 -8.45 -26.03
C ALA A 216 13.60 -7.68 -27.33
N SER A 217 12.65 -6.84 -27.74
CA SER A 217 12.78 -5.99 -28.95
C SER A 217 13.60 -4.72 -28.74
N LYS A 218 14.01 -4.42 -27.47
CA LYS A 218 14.75 -3.21 -27.09
C LYS A 218 14.04 -1.89 -27.44
N LYS A 219 12.73 -1.90 -27.65
CA LYS A 219 11.94 -0.70 -27.98
C LYS A 219 11.86 0.32 -26.85
N TYR A 220 12.29 -0.03 -25.66
CA TYR A 220 12.36 0.87 -24.51
C TYR A 220 13.55 1.84 -24.57
N ILE A 221 14.58 1.56 -25.40
CA ILE A 221 15.80 2.37 -25.47
C ILE A 221 15.45 3.79 -25.94
N GLY A 222 15.83 4.76 -25.11
CA GLY A 222 15.54 6.17 -25.35
C GLY A 222 14.19 6.66 -24.83
N ALA A 223 13.34 5.78 -24.30
CA ALA A 223 12.10 6.19 -23.66
C ALA A 223 12.40 7.03 -22.38
N GLY A 224 11.55 8.00 -22.10
CA GLY A 224 11.68 8.84 -20.91
C GLY A 224 12.75 9.95 -20.95
N LYS A 225 13.43 10.16 -22.08
CA LYS A 225 14.37 11.28 -22.23
C LYS A 225 13.68 12.67 -22.23
N GLY A 226 12.37 12.72 -22.29
CA GLY A 226 11.55 13.94 -22.33
C GLY A 226 11.01 14.44 -20.98
N GLY A 227 11.55 14.03 -19.84
CA GLY A 227 11.27 14.69 -18.55
C GLY A 227 9.91 14.42 -17.91
N SER A 228 9.15 13.40 -18.32
CA SER A 228 7.94 13.03 -17.59
C SER A 228 8.32 12.44 -16.23
N ARG A 229 7.81 13.03 -15.15
CA ARG A 229 7.96 12.46 -13.80
C ARG A 229 7.22 11.12 -13.77
N VAL A 230 7.96 10.04 -13.57
CA VAL A 230 7.38 8.74 -13.23
C VAL A 230 7.03 8.79 -11.74
N THR A 231 5.76 8.90 -11.44
CA THR A 231 5.27 8.85 -10.04
C THR A 231 5.02 7.41 -9.66
#